data_66f881ed4073ac46ab80095b113688ca
#
_entry.id   66f881ed4073ac46ab80095b113688ca
#
_cell.length_a   1.000
_cell.length_b   1.000
_cell.length_c   1.000
_cell.angle_alpha   90.00
_cell.angle_beta   90.00
_cell.angle_gamma   90.00
#
_symmetry.space_group_name_H-M   'P 1'
#
loop_
_entity.id
_entity.type
_entity.pdbx_description
1 polymer ?
#
loop_
_entity_poly.entity_id
_entity_poly.type
_entity_poly.pdbx_seq_one_letter_code
_entity_poly.pdbx_strand_id
1 'polypeptide(L)'
;MKKNTEDGGNRKYILVQLPEKSNSPQYATLCEIGKERIRRAGRKIKEDAGLTAPADLDIGFRCLRLDDSNMKPVYYTPEEVSQQNLFSLVDNVKPDRTPEDLLFQVMLDLGVLLSSPIEVKEIADKKVFNVADGFLLACFDHDVTEETVKAIAQMKPYYAVFRDSSMANDSVATNFDQIFETYSPETVRKVL
;
A
#
# COMPACT_ATOMS: atom_id res chain seq x y z
N MET A 1 6.41 0.31 23.01
CA MET A 1 7.18 -0.93 23.15
C MET A 1 7.31 -1.36 24.63
N LYS A 2 8.20 -0.78 25.44
CA LYS A 2 8.44 -1.24 26.82
C LYS A 2 7.15 -1.40 27.66
N LYS A 3 6.26 -0.42 27.66
CA LYS A 3 4.95 -0.54 28.36
C LYS A 3 4.09 -1.68 27.85
N ASN A 4 4.07 -1.93 26.54
CA ASN A 4 3.32 -3.05 25.97
C ASN A 4 3.90 -4.41 26.42
N THR A 5 5.24 -4.49 26.59
CA THR A 5 5.90 -5.70 27.14
C THR A 5 5.55 -5.92 28.61
N GLU A 6 5.43 -4.84 29.41
CA GLU A 6 5.16 -4.92 30.86
C GLU A 6 3.70 -5.31 31.17
N ASP A 7 2.72 -4.86 30.38
CA ASP A 7 1.30 -5.02 30.70
C ASP A 7 0.45 -5.68 29.57
N GLY A 8 1.11 -6.22 28.52
CA GLY A 8 0.42 -6.84 27.39
C GLY A 8 -0.40 -5.88 26.54
N GLY A 9 -0.22 -4.57 26.70
CA GLY A 9 -0.96 -3.55 25.96
C GLY A 9 -0.56 -3.46 24.50
N ASN A 10 -1.43 -2.87 23.67
CA ASN A 10 -1.20 -2.65 22.23
C ASN A 10 -1.22 -1.14 21.90
N ARG A 11 -0.34 -0.37 22.55
CA ARG A 11 -0.24 1.07 22.31
C ARG A 11 0.50 1.33 21.01
N LYS A 12 -0.08 2.21 20.20
CA LYS A 12 0.53 2.71 18.97
C LYS A 12 0.94 4.17 19.18
N TYR A 13 1.87 4.64 18.38
CA TYR A 13 2.31 6.04 18.38
C TYR A 13 2.53 6.52 16.94
N ILE A 14 2.39 7.81 16.74
CA ILE A 14 2.68 8.50 15.49
C ILE A 14 3.72 9.57 15.80
N LEU A 15 4.81 9.57 15.05
CA LEU A 15 5.86 10.59 15.12
C LEU A 15 5.92 11.35 13.80
N VAL A 16 5.95 12.67 13.90
CA VAL A 16 6.12 13.55 12.75
C VAL A 16 7.43 14.31 12.92
N GLN A 17 8.31 14.23 11.93
CA GLN A 17 9.61 14.89 11.94
C GLN A 17 9.89 15.47 10.55
N LEU A 18 10.32 16.72 10.50
CA LEU A 18 10.85 17.34 9.30
C LEU A 18 12.21 16.72 8.93
N PRO A 19 12.54 16.57 7.64
CA PRO A 19 13.79 15.98 7.17
C PRO A 19 14.96 16.99 7.25
N GLU A 20 15.13 17.66 8.38
CA GLU A 20 16.20 18.60 8.62
C GLU A 20 17.56 17.91 8.57
N LYS A 21 18.55 18.59 8.02
CA LYS A 21 19.92 18.09 7.96
C LYS A 21 20.47 17.82 9.35
N SER A 22 21.16 16.71 9.49
CA SER A 22 21.85 16.33 10.72
C SER A 22 23.34 16.71 10.64
N ASN A 23 23.93 17.00 11.79
CA ASN A 23 25.40 17.16 11.91
C ASN A 23 26.12 15.82 12.09
N SER A 24 25.41 14.71 12.03
CA SER A 24 25.99 13.38 12.15
C SER A 24 26.64 12.94 10.84
N PRO A 25 27.87 12.41 10.84
CA PRO A 25 28.50 11.87 9.65
C PRO A 25 27.82 10.58 9.13
N GLN A 26 27.02 9.92 9.97
CA GLN A 26 26.37 8.65 9.66
C GLN A 26 24.90 8.80 9.19
N TYR A 27 24.26 9.90 9.54
CA TYR A 27 22.84 10.12 9.26
C TYR A 27 22.65 11.50 8.63
N ALA A 28 22.13 11.53 7.41
CA ALA A 28 21.97 12.77 6.67
C ALA A 28 20.89 13.67 7.27
N THR A 29 19.86 13.08 7.90
CA THR A 29 18.71 13.84 8.42
C THR A 29 18.35 13.41 9.86
N LEU A 30 17.61 14.28 10.57
CA LEU A 30 17.04 13.97 11.89
C LEU A 30 16.05 12.79 11.81
N CYS A 31 15.35 12.62 10.68
CA CYS A 31 14.46 11.47 10.45
C CYS A 31 15.24 10.15 10.51
N GLU A 32 16.43 10.09 9.92
CA GLU A 32 17.26 8.88 9.94
C GLU A 32 17.77 8.54 11.35
N ILE A 33 18.16 9.56 12.10
CA ILE A 33 18.51 9.39 13.51
C ILE A 33 17.31 8.86 14.30
N GLY A 34 16.12 9.41 14.06
CA GLY A 34 14.88 8.96 14.69
C GLY A 34 14.56 7.50 14.42
N LYS A 35 14.64 7.09 13.15
CA LYS A 35 14.45 5.69 12.73
C LYS A 35 15.44 4.74 13.43
N GLU A 36 16.71 5.10 13.46
CA GLU A 36 17.74 4.27 14.10
C GLU A 36 17.54 4.18 15.62
N ARG A 37 17.14 5.26 16.28
CA ARG A 37 16.79 5.24 17.70
C ARG A 37 15.64 4.28 18.00
N ILE A 38 14.59 4.27 17.19
CA ILE A 38 13.47 3.35 17.34
C ILE A 38 13.93 1.91 17.16
N ARG A 39 14.73 1.61 16.14
CA ARG A 39 15.28 0.26 15.90
C ARG A 39 16.14 -0.24 17.06
N ARG A 40 17.04 0.62 17.59
CA ARG A 40 17.89 0.28 18.74
C ARG A 40 17.05 0.05 19.99
N ALA A 41 16.05 0.90 20.23
CA ALA A 41 15.16 0.73 21.38
C ALA A 41 14.37 -0.59 21.30
N GLY A 42 13.84 -0.93 20.12
CA GLY A 42 13.13 -2.20 19.90
C GLY A 42 14.02 -3.42 20.14
N ARG A 43 15.22 -3.42 19.56
CA ARG A 43 16.21 -4.50 19.79
C ARG A 43 16.55 -4.66 21.26
N LYS A 44 16.88 -3.55 21.95
CA LYS A 44 17.22 -3.59 23.37
C LYS A 44 16.07 -4.13 24.23
N ILE A 45 14.83 -3.70 23.97
CA ILE A 45 13.67 -4.22 24.72
C ILE A 45 13.51 -5.72 24.51
N LYS A 46 13.71 -6.21 23.28
CA LYS A 46 13.64 -7.65 22.98
C LYS A 46 14.76 -8.44 23.64
N GLU A 47 15.98 -7.90 23.66
CA GLU A 47 17.14 -8.48 24.33
C GLU A 47 16.96 -8.50 25.86
N ASP A 48 16.52 -7.39 26.46
CA ASP A 48 16.28 -7.26 27.90
C ASP A 48 15.18 -8.21 28.39
N ALA A 49 14.15 -8.46 27.55
CA ALA A 49 13.08 -9.40 27.85
C ALA A 49 13.51 -10.88 27.67
N GLY A 50 14.54 -11.15 26.88
CA GLY A 50 15.08 -12.49 26.67
C GLY A 50 14.01 -13.52 26.32
N LEU A 51 14.01 -14.65 27.03
CA LEU A 51 13.03 -15.74 26.85
C LEU A 51 11.61 -15.38 27.29
N THR A 52 11.41 -14.29 28.02
CA THR A 52 10.10 -13.84 28.49
C THR A 52 9.47 -12.82 27.53
N ALA A 53 10.15 -12.48 26.42
CA ALA A 53 9.59 -11.61 25.40
C ALA A 53 8.32 -12.24 24.81
N PRO A 54 7.18 -11.51 24.76
CA PRO A 54 6.01 -11.99 24.02
C PRO A 54 6.39 -12.35 22.58
N ALA A 55 5.90 -13.49 22.08
CA ALA A 55 6.23 -13.97 20.73
C ALA A 55 5.73 -12.99 19.64
N ASP A 56 4.69 -12.25 19.94
CA ASP A 56 4.03 -11.24 19.11
C ASP A 56 4.46 -9.81 19.42
N LEU A 57 5.54 -9.61 20.16
CA LEU A 57 6.04 -8.28 20.51
C LEU A 57 6.39 -7.50 19.25
N ASP A 58 5.52 -6.54 18.89
CA ASP A 58 5.75 -5.65 17.77
C ASP A 58 6.77 -4.55 18.13
N ILE A 59 7.93 -4.65 17.53
CA ILE A 59 9.02 -3.65 17.59
C ILE A 59 9.17 -2.88 16.27
N GLY A 60 8.30 -3.16 15.30
CA GLY A 60 8.29 -2.53 13.98
C GLY A 60 7.70 -1.14 13.98
N PHE A 61 7.87 -0.45 12.87
CA PHE A 61 7.21 0.81 12.56
C PHE A 61 7.13 1.01 11.06
N ARG A 62 6.13 1.74 10.61
CA ARG A 62 6.04 2.22 9.22
C ARG A 62 6.66 3.60 9.13
N CYS A 63 7.38 3.85 8.05
CA CYS A 63 7.90 5.17 7.75
C CYS A 63 7.28 5.65 6.43
N LEU A 64 6.51 6.70 6.52
CA LEU A 64 5.85 7.33 5.38
C LEU A 64 6.49 8.69 5.12
N ARG A 65 6.53 9.10 3.88
CA ARG A 65 6.98 10.42 3.45
C ARG A 65 5.81 11.12 2.77
N LEU A 66 5.58 12.37 3.13
CA LEU A 66 4.67 13.22 2.38
C LEU A 66 5.31 13.56 1.03
N ASP A 67 4.59 13.26 -0.04
CA ASP A 67 5.01 13.50 -1.41
C ASP A 67 3.81 13.92 -2.24
N ASP A 68 4.05 14.26 -3.51
CA ASP A 68 3.00 14.52 -4.49
C ASP A 68 2.23 13.24 -4.82
N SER A 69 1.08 13.41 -5.52
CA SER A 69 0.30 12.30 -6.05
C SER A 69 1.17 11.30 -6.81
N ASN A 70 0.86 10.01 -6.69
CA ASN A 70 1.52 8.94 -7.47
C ASN A 70 1.15 8.97 -8.95
N MET A 71 0.11 9.73 -9.30
CA MET A 71 -0.39 9.84 -10.66
C MET A 71 0.35 10.92 -11.45
N LYS A 72 0.53 10.71 -12.75
CA LYS A 72 1.02 11.74 -13.66
C LYS A 72 0.01 12.91 -13.72
N PRO A 73 0.45 14.17 -13.81
CA PRO A 73 -0.45 15.27 -14.01
C PRO A 73 -1.14 15.15 -15.37
N VAL A 74 -2.45 15.20 -15.37
CA VAL A 74 -3.28 15.16 -16.59
C VAL A 74 -3.66 16.59 -16.96
N TYR A 75 -2.72 17.33 -17.54
CA TYR A 75 -2.96 18.64 -18.12
C TYR A 75 -2.52 18.58 -19.58
N TYR A 76 -3.47 18.27 -20.47
CA TYR A 76 -3.23 18.34 -21.90
C TYR A 76 -4.12 19.43 -22.49
N THR A 77 -3.50 20.39 -23.15
CA THR A 77 -4.23 21.20 -24.14
C THR A 77 -4.46 20.33 -25.36
N PRO A 78 -5.55 20.54 -26.12
CA PRO A 78 -5.81 19.76 -27.37
C PRO A 78 -4.64 19.77 -28.35
N GLU A 79 -3.80 20.79 -28.31
CA GLU A 79 -2.62 20.96 -29.17
C GLU A 79 -1.44 20.10 -28.75
N GLU A 80 -1.37 19.64 -27.50
CA GLU A 80 -0.30 18.81 -26.95
C GLU A 80 -0.57 17.30 -27.14
N VAL A 81 -1.77 16.92 -27.60
CA VAL A 81 -2.11 15.51 -27.83
C VAL A 81 -1.56 15.08 -29.18
N SER A 82 -0.40 14.43 -29.18
CA SER A 82 0.15 13.77 -30.36
C SER A 82 -0.06 12.26 -30.29
N GLN A 83 -0.03 11.60 -31.45
CA GLN A 83 -0.16 10.14 -31.51
C GLN A 83 0.94 9.38 -30.72
N GLN A 84 2.13 9.98 -30.59
CA GLN A 84 3.20 9.45 -29.75
C GLN A 84 2.91 9.60 -28.25
N ASN A 85 2.18 10.62 -27.86
CA ASN A 85 1.80 10.86 -26.45
C ASN A 85 0.65 9.94 -26.01
N LEU A 86 -0.20 9.48 -26.91
CA LEU A 86 -1.28 8.54 -26.59
C LEU A 86 -0.76 7.25 -25.92
N PHE A 87 0.35 6.69 -26.40
CA PHE A 87 0.95 5.50 -25.78
C PHE A 87 1.53 5.77 -24.38
N SER A 88 1.98 7.00 -24.11
CA SER A 88 2.48 7.38 -22.80
C SER A 88 1.36 7.70 -21.79
N LEU A 89 0.12 7.87 -22.27
CA LEU A 89 -1.07 8.12 -21.48
C LEU A 89 -1.74 6.85 -20.97
N VAL A 90 -1.43 5.69 -21.56
CA VAL A 90 -1.98 4.39 -21.15
C VAL A 90 -1.62 4.07 -19.70
N ASP A 91 -0.44 4.49 -19.26
CA ASP A 91 -0.01 4.34 -17.89
C ASP A 91 -0.02 5.70 -17.18
N ASN A 92 -1.01 5.90 -16.32
CA ASN A 92 -1.21 7.13 -15.55
C ASN A 92 -0.36 7.23 -14.28
N VAL A 93 0.38 6.18 -13.90
CA VAL A 93 1.24 6.16 -12.71
C VAL A 93 2.64 6.69 -13.05
N LYS A 94 3.24 7.43 -12.13
CA LYS A 94 4.63 7.89 -12.24
C LYS A 94 5.59 6.70 -12.22
N PRO A 95 6.66 6.70 -13.04
CA PRO A 95 7.54 5.53 -13.20
C PRO A 95 8.39 5.20 -11.96
N ASP A 96 8.54 6.13 -11.04
CA ASP A 96 9.30 5.99 -9.79
C ASP A 96 8.44 5.51 -8.61
N ARG A 97 7.18 5.14 -8.84
CA ARG A 97 6.23 4.70 -7.80
C ARG A 97 6.15 3.19 -7.70
N THR A 98 6.07 2.72 -6.47
CA THR A 98 5.90 1.29 -6.14
C THR A 98 4.43 0.92 -5.93
N PRO A 99 4.07 -0.37 -6.02
CA PRO A 99 2.72 -0.82 -5.65
C PRO A 99 2.31 -0.43 -4.23
N GLU A 100 3.27 -0.38 -3.30
CA GLU A 100 3.04 0.06 -1.92
C GLU A 100 2.69 1.56 -1.85
N ASP A 101 3.31 2.40 -2.68
CA ASP A 101 2.97 3.84 -2.74
C ASP A 101 1.53 4.03 -3.21
N LEU A 102 1.10 3.26 -4.22
CA LEU A 102 -0.28 3.26 -4.70
C LEU A 102 -1.25 2.78 -3.62
N LEU A 103 -0.89 1.71 -2.89
CA LEU A 103 -1.71 1.20 -1.80
C LEU A 103 -1.96 2.26 -0.73
N PHE A 104 -0.92 2.96 -0.28
CA PHE A 104 -1.07 3.99 0.75
C PHE A 104 -1.89 5.20 0.25
N GLN A 105 -1.77 5.58 -1.01
CA GLN A 105 -2.65 6.60 -1.60
C GLN A 105 -4.11 6.14 -1.59
N VAL A 106 -4.39 4.93 -2.05
CA VAL A 106 -5.73 4.34 -2.03
C VAL A 106 -6.30 4.27 -0.62
N MET A 107 -5.50 3.86 0.36
CA MET A 107 -5.93 3.80 1.76
C MET A 107 -6.34 5.20 2.26
N LEU A 108 -5.61 6.25 1.91
CA LEU A 108 -5.98 7.64 2.24
C LEU A 108 -7.28 8.06 1.56
N ASP A 109 -7.42 7.79 0.27
CA ASP A 109 -8.60 8.16 -0.53
C ASP A 109 -9.88 7.44 -0.05
N LEU A 110 -9.73 6.21 0.47
CA LEU A 110 -10.83 5.42 1.01
C LEU A 110 -11.06 5.63 2.52
N GLY A 111 -10.25 6.44 3.18
CA GLY A 111 -10.33 6.66 4.63
C GLY A 111 -9.92 5.44 5.46
N VAL A 112 -9.12 4.52 4.89
CA VAL A 112 -8.58 3.37 5.60
C VAL A 112 -7.40 3.80 6.45
N LEU A 113 -7.37 3.41 7.72
CA LEU A 113 -6.28 3.77 8.62
C LEU A 113 -4.94 3.23 8.11
N LEU A 114 -3.94 4.10 7.98
CA LEU A 114 -2.59 3.70 7.55
C LEU A 114 -1.90 2.72 8.52
N SER A 115 -2.42 2.58 9.72
CA SER A 115 -1.97 1.59 10.71
C SER A 115 -2.66 0.23 10.61
N SER A 116 -3.61 0.05 9.67
CA SER A 116 -4.30 -1.22 9.46
C SER A 116 -3.32 -2.33 9.10
N PRO A 117 -3.58 -3.58 9.50
CA PRO A 117 -2.80 -4.74 9.08
C PRO A 117 -2.81 -4.84 7.56
N ILE A 118 -1.65 -5.09 6.97
CA ILE A 118 -1.49 -5.35 5.54
C ILE A 118 -0.82 -6.72 5.41
N GLU A 119 -1.49 -7.61 4.70
CA GLU A 119 -0.97 -8.91 4.31
C GLU A 119 -0.78 -8.91 2.80
N VAL A 120 0.32 -9.47 2.33
CA VAL A 120 0.56 -9.66 0.90
C VAL A 120 0.25 -11.11 0.57
N LYS A 121 -0.67 -11.31 -0.38
CA LYS A 121 -1.06 -12.63 -0.90
C LYS A 121 -0.69 -12.74 -2.36
N GLU A 122 -0.42 -13.95 -2.79
CA GLU A 122 -0.31 -14.30 -4.20
C GLU A 122 -1.62 -14.97 -4.65
N ILE A 123 -2.30 -14.39 -5.62
CA ILE A 123 -3.57 -14.86 -6.15
C ILE A 123 -3.47 -14.94 -7.67
N ALA A 124 -3.55 -16.14 -8.24
CA ALA A 124 -3.37 -16.39 -9.67
C ALA A 124 -2.11 -15.68 -10.23
N ASP A 125 -0.98 -15.95 -9.58
CA ASP A 125 0.36 -15.39 -9.90
C ASP A 125 0.46 -13.85 -9.84
N LYS A 126 -0.47 -13.19 -9.14
CA LYS A 126 -0.48 -11.73 -8.95
C LYS A 126 -0.36 -11.38 -7.47
N LYS A 127 0.41 -10.31 -7.21
CA LYS A 127 0.56 -9.75 -5.88
C LYS A 127 -0.71 -8.98 -5.50
N VAL A 128 -1.36 -9.40 -4.44
CA VAL A 128 -2.57 -8.77 -3.92
C VAL A 128 -2.34 -8.34 -2.47
N PHE A 129 -2.61 -7.07 -2.21
CA PHE A 129 -2.60 -6.53 -0.86
C PHE A 129 -3.96 -6.76 -0.21
N ASN A 130 -3.94 -7.44 0.92
CA ASN A 130 -5.09 -7.61 1.79
C ASN A 130 -4.95 -6.69 3.00
N VAL A 131 -5.82 -5.69 3.10
CA VAL A 131 -5.78 -4.69 4.16
C VAL A 131 -7.00 -4.86 5.07
N ALA A 132 -6.77 -4.80 6.37
CA ALA A 132 -7.80 -4.92 7.41
C ALA A 132 -8.68 -6.16 7.20
N ASP A 133 -8.04 -7.32 6.98
CA ASP A 133 -8.67 -8.64 6.89
C ASP A 133 -9.83 -8.70 5.88
N GLY A 134 -9.55 -8.33 4.65
CA GLY A 134 -10.51 -8.38 3.54
C GLY A 134 -11.35 -7.10 3.35
N PHE A 135 -11.13 -6.06 4.15
CA PHE A 135 -11.82 -4.79 3.93
C PHE A 135 -11.42 -4.15 2.59
N LEU A 136 -10.12 -4.18 2.27
CA LEU A 136 -9.59 -3.72 0.98
C LEU A 136 -8.69 -4.79 0.38
N LEU A 137 -8.99 -5.21 -0.83
CA LEU A 137 -8.08 -5.98 -1.68
C LEU A 137 -7.61 -5.10 -2.85
N ALA A 138 -6.29 -4.99 -3.02
CA ALA A 138 -5.72 -4.16 -4.09
C ALA A 138 -4.68 -4.95 -4.90
N CYS A 139 -4.79 -4.92 -6.21
CA CYS A 139 -3.86 -5.53 -7.15
C CYS A 139 -3.38 -4.48 -8.14
N PHE A 140 -2.06 -4.22 -8.14
CA PHE A 140 -1.43 -3.23 -9.03
C PHE A 140 -0.46 -3.85 -10.04
N ASP A 141 -0.41 -5.18 -10.10
CA ASP A 141 0.39 -5.91 -11.07
C ASP A 141 -0.17 -5.73 -12.48
N HIS A 142 0.69 -5.86 -13.48
CA HIS A 142 0.29 -5.87 -14.88
C HIS A 142 -0.30 -7.23 -15.29
N ASP A 143 -0.98 -7.26 -16.43
CA ASP A 143 -1.55 -8.48 -17.03
C ASP A 143 -2.48 -9.25 -16.07
N VAL A 144 -3.35 -8.52 -15.38
CA VAL A 144 -4.40 -9.09 -14.54
C VAL A 144 -5.43 -9.80 -15.43
N THR A 145 -5.65 -11.08 -15.16
CA THR A 145 -6.56 -11.96 -15.92
C THR A 145 -7.94 -12.02 -15.27
N GLU A 146 -8.93 -12.55 -16.02
CA GLU A 146 -10.26 -12.83 -15.46
C GLU A 146 -10.21 -13.78 -14.24
N GLU A 147 -9.27 -14.74 -14.24
CA GLU A 147 -9.05 -15.65 -13.12
C GLU A 147 -8.67 -14.90 -11.84
N THR A 148 -7.74 -13.94 -11.95
CA THR A 148 -7.33 -13.08 -10.81
C THR A 148 -8.51 -12.25 -10.32
N VAL A 149 -9.25 -11.59 -11.23
CA VAL A 149 -10.42 -10.77 -10.88
C VAL A 149 -11.48 -11.62 -10.18
N LYS A 150 -11.79 -12.81 -10.71
CA LYS A 150 -12.75 -13.75 -10.15
C LYS A 150 -12.33 -14.25 -8.77
N ALA A 151 -11.06 -14.60 -8.59
CA ALA A 151 -10.54 -15.05 -7.30
C ALA A 151 -10.65 -13.95 -6.24
N ILE A 152 -10.34 -12.71 -6.58
CA ILE A 152 -10.52 -11.55 -5.69
C ILE A 152 -12.01 -11.31 -5.39
N ALA A 153 -12.89 -11.36 -6.39
CA ALA A 153 -14.33 -11.19 -6.19
C ALA A 153 -14.92 -12.26 -5.26
N GLN A 154 -14.46 -13.52 -5.36
CA GLN A 154 -14.89 -14.61 -4.49
C GLN A 154 -14.50 -14.42 -3.02
N MET A 155 -13.48 -13.63 -2.73
CA MET A 155 -13.11 -13.25 -1.37
C MET A 155 -14.05 -12.22 -0.75
N LYS A 156 -14.94 -11.63 -1.55
CA LYS A 156 -15.96 -10.66 -1.14
C LYS A 156 -15.42 -9.50 -0.32
N PRO A 157 -14.41 -8.76 -0.81
CA PRO A 157 -13.90 -7.59 -0.11
C PRO A 157 -14.94 -6.47 -0.08
N TYR A 158 -14.82 -5.54 0.88
CA TYR A 158 -15.62 -4.34 0.84
C TYR A 158 -15.18 -3.40 -0.30
N TYR A 159 -13.86 -3.23 -0.46
CA TYR A 159 -13.25 -2.53 -1.59
C TYR A 159 -12.36 -3.47 -2.40
N ALA A 160 -12.49 -3.41 -3.72
CA ALA A 160 -11.55 -4.02 -4.67
C ALA A 160 -10.94 -2.93 -5.56
N VAL A 161 -9.61 -2.84 -5.58
CA VAL A 161 -8.91 -1.80 -6.32
C VAL A 161 -7.90 -2.41 -7.29
N PHE A 162 -7.96 -1.95 -8.53
CA PHE A 162 -7.07 -2.36 -9.60
C PHE A 162 -6.49 -1.12 -10.27
N ARG A 163 -5.48 -1.32 -11.09
CA ARG A 163 -4.92 -0.30 -11.95
C ARG A 163 -5.53 -0.42 -13.34
N ASP A 164 -5.92 0.68 -13.97
CA ASP A 164 -6.55 0.67 -15.31
C ASP A 164 -5.66 -0.01 -16.35
N SER A 165 -4.39 0.37 -16.38
CA SER A 165 -3.39 -0.21 -17.28
C SER A 165 -2.99 -1.67 -16.94
N SER A 166 -3.58 -2.27 -15.89
CA SER A 166 -3.25 -3.63 -15.44
C SER A 166 -4.03 -4.73 -16.13
N MET A 167 -5.16 -4.42 -16.75
CA MET A 167 -6.00 -5.45 -17.37
C MET A 167 -5.30 -6.08 -18.57
N ALA A 168 -5.23 -7.41 -18.60
CA ALA A 168 -4.48 -8.16 -19.61
C ALA A 168 -5.00 -7.93 -21.04
N ASN A 169 -6.29 -7.64 -21.19
CA ASN A 169 -6.93 -7.35 -22.47
C ASN A 169 -8.33 -6.71 -22.28
N ASP A 170 -8.91 -6.24 -23.38
CA ASP A 170 -10.23 -5.60 -23.39
C ASP A 170 -11.36 -6.51 -22.90
N SER A 171 -11.23 -7.83 -23.05
CA SER A 171 -12.22 -8.80 -22.53
C SER A 171 -12.27 -8.75 -21.01
N VAL A 172 -11.11 -8.71 -20.35
CA VAL A 172 -11.04 -8.59 -18.89
C VAL A 172 -11.65 -7.28 -18.41
N ALA A 173 -11.33 -6.17 -19.08
CA ALA A 173 -11.90 -4.86 -18.75
C ALA A 173 -13.42 -4.83 -18.93
N THR A 174 -13.94 -5.45 -20.01
CA THR A 174 -15.38 -5.50 -20.28
C THR A 174 -16.11 -6.40 -19.29
N ASN A 175 -15.52 -7.54 -18.89
CA ASN A 175 -16.15 -8.53 -18.02
C ASN A 175 -15.94 -8.20 -16.52
N PHE A 176 -15.09 -7.24 -16.21
CA PHE A 176 -14.71 -6.88 -14.84
C PHE A 176 -15.93 -6.65 -13.93
N ASP A 177 -16.83 -5.77 -14.35
CA ASP A 177 -18.02 -5.46 -13.56
C ASP A 177 -18.96 -6.64 -13.45
N GLN A 178 -19.15 -7.41 -14.53
CA GLN A 178 -20.02 -8.59 -14.53
C GLN A 178 -19.51 -9.69 -13.61
N ILE A 179 -18.18 -9.87 -13.50
CA ILE A 179 -17.58 -10.83 -12.56
C ILE A 179 -17.92 -10.42 -11.12
N PHE A 180 -17.71 -9.15 -10.77
CA PHE A 180 -18.05 -8.68 -9.43
C PHE A 180 -19.55 -8.73 -9.14
N GLU A 181 -20.41 -8.36 -10.07
CA GLU A 181 -21.87 -8.49 -9.92
C GLU A 181 -22.30 -9.93 -9.67
N THR A 182 -21.61 -10.90 -10.26
CA THR A 182 -21.92 -12.31 -10.10
C THR A 182 -21.43 -12.86 -8.74
N TYR A 183 -20.22 -12.51 -8.32
CA TYR A 183 -19.58 -13.13 -7.16
C TYR A 183 -19.61 -12.28 -5.87
N SER A 184 -19.66 -10.95 -6.02
CA SER A 184 -19.64 -10.01 -4.89
C SER A 184 -20.28 -8.66 -5.27
N PRO A 185 -21.60 -8.60 -5.44
CA PRO A 185 -22.30 -7.38 -5.89
C PRO A 185 -22.14 -6.21 -4.91
N GLU A 186 -21.93 -6.49 -3.63
CA GLU A 186 -21.74 -5.46 -2.59
C GLU A 186 -20.33 -4.84 -2.59
N THR A 187 -19.37 -5.42 -3.31
CA THR A 187 -18.00 -4.89 -3.39
C THR A 187 -17.98 -3.57 -4.15
N VAL A 188 -17.42 -2.55 -3.51
CA VAL A 188 -17.13 -1.27 -4.16
C VAL A 188 -15.84 -1.41 -4.98
N ARG A 189 -15.98 -1.33 -6.30
CA ARG A 189 -14.87 -1.46 -7.26
C ARG A 189 -14.28 -0.10 -7.55
N LYS A 190 -12.97 -0.01 -7.59
CA LYS A 190 -12.24 1.18 -8.03
C LYS A 190 -11.09 0.78 -8.96
N VAL A 191 -10.89 1.62 -9.96
CA VAL A 191 -9.78 1.54 -10.89
C VAL A 191 -9.00 2.85 -10.78
N LEU A 192 -7.65 2.77 -10.72
CA LEU A 192 -6.74 3.91 -10.61
C LEU A 192 -6.28 4.34 -12.00
#